data_ae8a26eaad7ad76ca00a6bb5ea834193
#
_entry.id   ae8a26eaad7ad76ca00a6bb5ea834193
#
_cell.length_a   1.000
_cell.length_b   1.000
_cell.length_c   1.000
_cell.angle_alpha   90.00
_cell.angle_beta   90.00
_cell.angle_gamma   90.00
#
_symmetry.space_group_name_H-M   'P 1'
#
loop_
_entity.id
_entity.type
_entity.pdbx_description
1 polymer ?
#
loop_
_entity_poly.entity_id
_entity_poly.type
_entity_poly.pdbx_seq_one_letter_code
_entity_poly.pdbx_strand_id
1 'polypeptide(L)'
;MTEPVRVRPLTRTDVAQAAALHARVLDMEFLVRYGPAFMRAYYRAWIEAPDAISLAAVDERGELIGTLLGAIDTTSHMNAMVRRSGWRLASRLALYAAGHPALAKDLIITRGRRYLRGVTRLVASRRQGATNGSTAVDRGPRIGEITHVLVRPERQGLGAGRVLVLAALEQGRGADLDEMVLVTPPDQAARGFYERLGWIADGDVTSRSGEDFVRYRYLLRRGNPPGGGDPPGPR
;
A
#
# COMPACT_ATOMS: atom_id res chain seq x y z
N MET A 1 0.55 0.01 32.07
CA MET A 1 -0.70 -0.46 31.40
C MET A 1 -0.70 0.11 30.01
N THR A 2 -0.69 -0.74 28.99
CA THR A 2 -0.70 -0.29 27.59
C THR A 2 -2.12 0.17 27.25
N GLU A 3 -2.30 1.44 26.88
CA GLU A 3 -3.60 1.96 26.45
C GLU A 3 -4.13 1.10 25.29
N PRO A 4 -5.39 0.65 25.29
CA PRO A 4 -5.93 -0.18 24.24
C PRO A 4 -6.02 0.61 22.93
N VAL A 5 -5.36 0.08 21.90
CA VAL A 5 -5.42 0.60 20.54
C VAL A 5 -6.56 -0.08 19.81
N ARG A 6 -7.46 0.69 19.21
CA ARG A 6 -8.53 0.19 18.34
C ARG A 6 -8.21 0.43 16.88
N VAL A 7 -8.51 -0.56 16.03
CA VAL A 7 -8.37 -0.44 14.58
C VAL A 7 -9.75 -0.36 13.94
N ARG A 8 -9.91 0.56 13.00
CA ARG A 8 -11.11 0.73 12.19
C ARG A 8 -10.77 1.16 10.76
N PRO A 9 -11.70 1.07 9.83
CA PRO A 9 -11.50 1.67 8.50
C PRO A 9 -11.17 3.17 8.60
N LEU A 10 -10.25 3.60 7.74
CA LEU A 10 -9.92 5.01 7.56
C LEU A 10 -11.09 5.69 6.83
N THR A 11 -11.56 6.81 7.36
CA THR A 11 -12.71 7.54 6.83
C THR A 11 -12.31 8.89 6.22
N ARG A 12 -13.24 9.53 5.54
CA ARG A 12 -13.01 10.87 4.98
C ARG A 12 -12.69 11.93 6.05
N THR A 13 -13.18 11.78 7.25
CA THR A 13 -12.90 12.67 8.38
C THR A 13 -11.46 12.57 8.87
N ASP A 14 -10.83 11.40 8.69
CA ASP A 14 -9.45 11.15 9.10
C ASP A 14 -8.42 11.68 8.09
N VAL A 15 -8.84 11.96 6.85
CA VAL A 15 -7.93 12.28 5.73
C VAL A 15 -6.93 13.40 6.07
N ALA A 16 -7.37 14.44 6.76
CA ALA A 16 -6.50 15.57 7.10
C ALA A 16 -5.40 15.14 8.10
N GLN A 17 -5.77 14.38 9.14
CA GLN A 17 -4.84 13.88 10.15
C GLN A 17 -3.91 12.80 9.58
N ALA A 18 -4.45 11.88 8.77
CA ALA A 18 -3.68 10.82 8.11
C ALA A 18 -2.63 11.40 7.14
N ALA A 19 -3.01 12.37 6.32
CA ALA A 19 -2.09 13.07 5.42
C ALA A 19 -1.00 13.86 6.16
N ALA A 20 -1.35 14.48 7.28
CA ALA A 20 -0.38 15.19 8.13
C ALA A 20 0.58 14.21 8.82
N LEU A 21 0.08 13.08 9.32
CA LEU A 21 0.90 12.01 9.89
C LEU A 21 1.87 11.44 8.86
N HIS A 22 1.41 11.20 7.64
CA HIS A 22 2.25 10.71 6.55
C HIS A 22 3.41 11.69 6.26
N ALA A 23 3.09 12.97 6.10
CA ALA A 23 4.10 14.00 5.84
C ALA A 23 5.10 14.17 6.99
N ARG A 24 4.69 13.85 8.23
CA ARG A 24 5.57 13.93 9.40
C ARG A 24 6.49 12.72 9.54
N VAL A 25 6.02 11.54 9.19
CA VAL A 25 6.76 10.27 9.37
C VAL A 25 7.64 9.95 8.16
N LEU A 26 7.19 10.32 6.96
CA LEU A 26 7.86 10.09 5.69
C LEU A 26 8.13 11.43 4.96
N ASP A 27 8.75 12.37 5.65
CA ASP A 27 9.01 13.73 5.17
C ASP A 27 9.88 13.76 3.89
N MET A 28 10.74 12.76 3.70
CA MET A 28 11.57 12.60 2.51
C MET A 28 10.85 11.94 1.34
N GLU A 29 9.64 11.39 1.56
CA GLU A 29 8.89 10.73 0.49
C GLU A 29 8.48 11.73 -0.60
N PHE A 30 8.63 11.28 -1.83
CA PHE A 30 8.37 12.12 -3.00
C PHE A 30 6.97 12.75 -3.02
N LEU A 31 5.93 12.02 -2.60
CA LEU A 31 4.55 12.51 -2.61
C LEU A 31 4.33 13.68 -1.65
N VAL A 32 5.06 13.71 -0.54
CA VAL A 32 4.98 14.77 0.48
C VAL A 32 5.43 16.12 -0.08
N ARG A 33 6.37 16.10 -1.03
CA ARG A 33 6.90 17.32 -1.69
C ARG A 33 5.83 18.11 -2.45
N TYR A 34 4.68 17.51 -2.79
CA TYR A 34 3.57 18.21 -3.46
C TYR A 34 2.61 18.92 -2.50
N GLY A 35 2.93 18.93 -1.23
CA GLY A 35 2.26 19.71 -0.21
C GLY A 35 0.97 19.11 0.35
N PRO A 36 0.42 19.72 1.41
CA PRO A 36 -0.67 19.13 2.19
C PRO A 36 -1.98 18.96 1.40
N ALA A 37 -2.24 19.84 0.43
CA ALA A 37 -3.45 19.77 -0.39
C ALA A 37 -3.43 18.56 -1.33
N PHE A 38 -2.25 18.24 -1.89
CA PHE A 38 -2.05 17.05 -2.69
C PHE A 38 -2.17 15.79 -1.83
N MET A 39 -1.51 15.74 -0.67
CA MET A 39 -1.56 14.60 0.23
C MET A 39 -2.98 14.27 0.70
N ARG A 40 -3.79 15.27 1.03
CA ARG A 40 -5.22 15.07 1.35
C ARG A 40 -6.00 14.51 0.15
N ALA A 41 -5.72 14.99 -1.05
CA ALA A 41 -6.36 14.48 -2.27
C ALA A 41 -5.95 13.03 -2.56
N TYR A 42 -4.68 12.69 -2.34
CA TYR A 42 -4.13 11.35 -2.48
C TYR A 42 -4.82 10.36 -1.51
N TYR A 43 -4.87 10.68 -0.21
CA TYR A 43 -5.54 9.84 0.78
C TYR A 43 -7.01 9.64 0.46
N ARG A 44 -7.72 10.72 0.06
CA ARG A 44 -9.12 10.61 -0.37
C ARG A 44 -9.28 9.71 -1.58
N ALA A 45 -8.42 9.87 -2.59
CA ALA A 45 -8.45 9.03 -3.79
C ALA A 45 -8.16 7.56 -3.46
N TRP A 46 -7.26 7.31 -2.51
CA TRP A 46 -6.93 5.97 -2.04
C TRP A 46 -8.12 5.28 -1.40
N ILE A 47 -8.73 5.89 -0.38
CA ILE A 47 -9.85 5.27 0.35
C ILE A 47 -11.14 5.15 -0.49
N GLU A 48 -11.30 5.94 -1.54
CA GLU A 48 -12.45 5.90 -2.45
C GLU A 48 -12.29 4.89 -3.59
N ALA A 49 -11.10 4.37 -3.80
CA ALA A 49 -10.86 3.35 -4.82
C ALA A 49 -11.21 1.95 -4.31
N PRO A 50 -11.70 1.05 -5.17
CA PRO A 50 -11.93 -0.34 -4.79
C PRO A 50 -10.60 -1.04 -4.45
N ASP A 51 -10.70 -2.18 -3.82
CA ASP A 51 -9.57 -3.02 -3.42
C ASP A 51 -8.61 -2.35 -2.42
N ALA A 52 -9.00 -1.19 -1.84
CA ALA A 52 -8.22 -0.50 -0.84
C ALA A 52 -8.25 -1.23 0.51
N ILE A 53 -7.08 -1.45 1.08
CA ILE A 53 -6.90 -1.70 2.51
C ILE A 53 -6.52 -0.36 3.13
N SER A 54 -7.43 0.24 3.91
CA SER A 54 -7.22 1.56 4.51
C SER A 54 -7.69 1.54 5.95
N LEU A 55 -6.73 1.57 6.88
CA LEU A 55 -6.95 1.39 8.30
C LEU A 55 -6.45 2.57 9.11
N ALA A 56 -7.17 2.88 10.18
CA ALA A 56 -6.81 3.84 11.21
C ALA A 56 -6.64 3.11 12.55
N ALA A 57 -5.53 3.35 13.23
CA ALA A 57 -5.36 3.04 14.64
C ALA A 57 -5.72 4.29 15.45
N VAL A 58 -6.62 4.12 16.41
CA VAL A 58 -7.06 5.21 17.29
C VAL A 58 -6.87 4.81 18.76
N ASP A 59 -6.61 5.80 19.60
CA ASP A 59 -6.53 5.64 21.04
C ASP A 59 -7.93 5.63 21.69
N GLU A 60 -7.99 5.56 23.02
CA GLU A 60 -9.23 5.56 23.80
C GLU A 60 -10.08 6.82 23.58
N ARG A 61 -9.45 7.95 23.26
CA ARG A 61 -10.11 9.23 22.98
C ARG A 61 -10.59 9.34 21.54
N GLY A 62 -10.31 8.32 20.72
CA GLY A 62 -10.63 8.31 19.29
C GLY A 62 -9.65 9.11 18.44
N GLU A 63 -8.52 9.57 19.00
CA GLU A 63 -7.49 10.26 18.24
C GLU A 63 -6.72 9.30 17.32
N LEU A 64 -6.46 9.74 16.10
CA LEU A 64 -5.67 8.97 15.14
C LEU A 64 -4.19 8.91 15.58
N ILE A 65 -3.70 7.72 15.90
CA ILE A 65 -2.31 7.47 16.30
C ILE A 65 -1.50 6.72 15.26
N GLY A 66 -2.15 6.13 14.27
CA GLY A 66 -1.49 5.44 13.16
C GLY A 66 -2.42 5.19 11.98
N THR A 67 -1.84 4.92 10.82
CA THR A 67 -2.57 4.55 9.60
C THR A 67 -1.86 3.43 8.86
N LEU A 68 -2.63 2.63 8.12
CA LEU A 68 -2.11 1.67 7.16
C LEU A 68 -2.83 1.86 5.82
N LEU A 69 -2.07 1.94 4.75
CA LEU A 69 -2.55 1.87 3.38
C LEU A 69 -2.00 0.61 2.70
N GLY A 70 -2.86 -0.06 1.97
CA GLY A 70 -2.55 -1.24 1.18
C GLY A 70 -3.63 -1.48 0.13
N ALA A 71 -3.50 -2.55 -0.63
CA ALA A 71 -4.47 -2.95 -1.64
C ALA A 71 -4.55 -4.48 -1.75
N ILE A 72 -5.75 -4.99 -1.99
CA ILE A 72 -6.02 -6.41 -2.27
C ILE A 72 -5.51 -6.76 -3.67
N ASP A 73 -5.73 -5.88 -4.64
CA ASP A 73 -5.15 -5.92 -5.99
C ASP A 73 -4.58 -4.54 -6.30
N THR A 74 -3.27 -4.40 -6.21
CA THR A 74 -2.57 -3.13 -6.42
C THR A 74 -2.80 -2.58 -7.81
N THR A 75 -2.86 -3.43 -8.84
CA THR A 75 -3.05 -3.00 -10.23
C THR A 75 -4.48 -2.49 -10.44
N SER A 76 -5.47 -3.23 -10.00
CA SER A 76 -6.89 -2.84 -10.05
C SER A 76 -7.13 -1.54 -9.28
N HIS A 77 -6.61 -1.47 -8.04
CA HIS A 77 -6.72 -0.31 -7.16
C HIS A 77 -6.13 0.96 -7.81
N MET A 78 -4.88 0.89 -8.26
CA MET A 78 -4.20 2.04 -8.88
C MET A 78 -4.88 2.50 -10.16
N ASN A 79 -5.32 1.58 -11.01
CA ASN A 79 -6.08 1.91 -12.22
C ASN A 79 -7.41 2.60 -11.90
N ALA A 80 -8.12 2.12 -10.89
CA ALA A 80 -9.38 2.72 -10.45
C ALA A 80 -9.16 4.10 -9.82
N MET A 81 -8.13 4.26 -8.99
CA MET A 81 -7.74 5.53 -8.38
C MET A 81 -7.42 6.58 -9.45
N VAL A 82 -6.60 6.23 -10.44
CA VAL A 82 -6.25 7.14 -11.54
C VAL A 82 -7.49 7.48 -12.38
N ARG A 83 -8.32 6.50 -12.69
CA ARG A 83 -9.53 6.72 -13.51
C ARG A 83 -10.57 7.61 -12.82
N ARG A 84 -10.76 7.45 -11.50
CA ARG A 84 -11.76 8.19 -10.72
C ARG A 84 -11.28 9.56 -10.25
N SER A 85 -10.02 9.65 -9.85
CA SER A 85 -9.46 10.81 -9.15
C SER A 85 -8.23 11.41 -9.81
N GLY A 86 -7.74 10.84 -10.93
CA GLY A 86 -6.51 11.29 -11.59
C GLY A 86 -6.54 12.76 -11.99
N TRP A 87 -7.68 13.29 -12.46
CA TRP A 87 -7.79 14.69 -12.81
C TRP A 87 -7.68 15.62 -11.57
N ARG A 88 -8.23 15.19 -10.42
CA ARG A 88 -8.12 15.95 -9.15
C ARG A 88 -6.70 15.96 -8.63
N LEU A 89 -6.00 14.82 -8.71
CA LEU A 89 -4.59 14.72 -8.34
C LEU A 89 -3.72 15.56 -9.29
N ALA A 90 -3.96 15.47 -10.59
CA ALA A 90 -3.24 16.25 -11.60
C ALA A 90 -3.46 17.76 -11.43
N SER A 91 -4.68 18.22 -11.16
CA SER A 91 -4.96 19.64 -10.93
C SER A 91 -4.26 20.18 -9.66
N ARG A 92 -4.25 19.40 -8.57
CA ARG A 92 -3.53 19.80 -7.35
C ARG A 92 -2.03 19.84 -7.56
N LEU A 93 -1.50 18.88 -8.32
CA LEU A 93 -0.10 18.86 -8.71
C LEU A 93 0.27 20.05 -9.58
N ALA A 94 -0.55 20.37 -10.59
CA ALA A 94 -0.34 21.51 -11.48
C ALA A 94 -0.39 22.86 -10.73
N LEU A 95 -1.36 23.04 -9.84
CA LEU A 95 -1.45 24.23 -8.99
C LEU A 95 -0.22 24.40 -8.09
N TYR A 96 0.25 23.30 -7.51
CA TYR A 96 1.43 23.34 -6.67
C TYR A 96 2.71 23.63 -7.49
N ALA A 97 2.84 22.98 -8.65
CA ALA A 97 3.96 23.18 -9.57
C ALA A 97 4.04 24.62 -10.12
N ALA A 98 2.89 25.28 -10.34
CA ALA A 98 2.84 26.67 -10.78
C ALA A 98 3.51 27.64 -9.76
N GLY A 99 3.39 27.33 -8.47
CA GLY A 99 4.06 28.09 -7.40
C GLY A 99 5.50 27.64 -7.09
N HIS A 100 5.96 26.51 -7.67
CA HIS A 100 7.24 25.89 -7.34
C HIS A 100 7.98 25.43 -8.62
N PRO A 101 8.55 26.34 -9.40
CA PRO A 101 9.12 26.04 -10.73
C PRO A 101 10.25 25.00 -10.72
N ALA A 102 11.03 24.91 -9.66
CA ALA A 102 12.07 23.90 -9.51
C ALA A 102 11.49 22.48 -9.43
N LEU A 103 10.38 22.29 -8.69
CA LEU A 103 9.66 21.02 -8.61
C LEU A 103 8.92 20.69 -9.90
N ALA A 104 8.41 21.71 -10.61
CA ALA A 104 7.80 21.53 -11.93
C ALA A 104 8.82 20.97 -12.93
N LYS A 105 10.03 21.51 -12.94
CA LYS A 105 11.13 21.03 -13.79
C LYS A 105 11.50 19.58 -13.47
N ASP A 106 11.65 19.22 -12.19
CA ASP A 106 11.96 17.86 -11.75
C ASP A 106 10.85 16.88 -12.15
N LEU A 107 9.58 17.26 -11.95
CA LEU A 107 8.42 16.46 -12.34
C LEU A 107 8.39 16.17 -13.85
N ILE A 108 8.66 17.19 -14.69
CA ILE A 108 8.64 17.07 -16.14
C ILE A 108 9.82 16.23 -16.65
N ILE A 109 11.03 16.50 -16.16
CA ILE A 109 12.25 15.86 -16.65
C ILE A 109 12.36 14.43 -16.15
N THR A 110 12.12 14.20 -14.84
CA THR A 110 12.41 12.91 -14.19
C THR A 110 11.24 11.95 -14.33
N ARG A 111 9.99 12.44 -14.38
CA ARG A 111 8.77 11.62 -14.28
C ARG A 111 7.74 11.83 -15.39
N GLY A 112 7.80 12.95 -16.12
CA GLY A 112 6.82 13.24 -17.18
C GLY A 112 6.76 12.15 -18.26
N ARG A 113 7.93 11.66 -18.71
CA ARG A 113 8.02 10.53 -19.66
C ARG A 113 7.43 9.22 -19.12
N ARG A 114 7.36 9.05 -17.81
CA ARG A 114 6.85 7.86 -17.12
C ARG A 114 5.34 7.88 -16.99
N TYR A 115 4.78 9.03 -16.58
CA TYR A 115 3.33 9.21 -16.52
C TYR A 115 2.71 9.13 -17.92
N LEU A 116 3.36 9.69 -18.94
CA LEU A 116 2.91 9.53 -20.33
C LEU A 116 2.88 8.05 -20.76
N ARG A 117 3.90 7.27 -20.45
CA ARG A 117 3.92 5.82 -20.78
C ARG A 117 2.89 5.02 -19.98
N GLY A 118 2.62 5.40 -18.73
CA GLY A 118 1.55 4.81 -17.92
C GLY A 118 0.17 5.08 -18.51
N VAL A 119 -0.09 6.33 -18.90
CA VAL A 119 -1.34 6.75 -19.55
C VAL A 119 -1.50 6.09 -20.93
N THR A 120 -0.44 6.02 -21.74
CA THR A 120 -0.50 5.36 -23.06
C THR A 120 -0.73 3.85 -22.94
N ARG A 121 -0.17 3.18 -21.92
CA ARG A 121 -0.47 1.77 -21.64
C ARG A 121 -1.90 1.56 -21.18
N LEU A 122 -2.45 2.46 -20.37
CA LEU A 122 -3.85 2.43 -19.92
C LEU A 122 -4.82 2.61 -21.10
N VAL A 123 -4.47 3.46 -22.06
CA VAL A 123 -5.24 3.66 -23.31
C VAL A 123 -5.10 2.47 -24.25
N ALA A 124 -3.89 1.89 -24.35
CA ALA A 124 -3.64 0.73 -25.20
C ALA A 124 -4.33 -0.56 -24.68
N SER A 125 -4.35 -0.78 -23.38
CA SER A 125 -5.04 -1.93 -22.77
C SER A 125 -6.56 -1.88 -22.97
N ARG A 126 -7.15 -0.70 -23.10
CA ARG A 126 -8.56 -0.54 -23.47
C ARG A 126 -8.89 -1.05 -24.88
N ARG A 127 -7.92 -1.07 -25.78
CA ARG A 127 -8.11 -1.57 -27.17
C ARG A 127 -7.93 -3.08 -27.30
N GLN A 128 -7.25 -3.73 -26.34
CA GLN A 128 -6.98 -5.18 -26.36
C GLN A 128 -7.95 -6.02 -25.53
N GLY A 129 -8.81 -5.40 -24.70
CA GLY A 129 -9.76 -6.10 -23.83
C GLY A 129 -11.03 -6.63 -24.48
N ALA A 130 -11.17 -6.59 -25.81
CA ALA A 130 -12.39 -7.01 -26.53
C ALA A 130 -12.32 -8.41 -27.18
N THR A 131 -11.20 -9.10 -27.06
CA THR A 131 -11.08 -10.47 -27.64
C THR A 131 -10.20 -11.31 -26.71
N ASN A 132 -10.83 -12.05 -25.81
CA ASN A 132 -10.41 -13.42 -25.53
C ASN A 132 -11.44 -14.09 -24.59
N GLY A 133 -12.11 -15.07 -25.19
CA GLY A 133 -13.01 -15.98 -24.51
C GLY A 133 -12.27 -16.88 -23.53
N SER A 134 -13.00 -17.26 -22.52
CA SER A 134 -12.77 -18.18 -21.43
C SER A 134 -12.00 -19.44 -21.83
N THR A 135 -10.83 -19.61 -21.26
CA THR A 135 -10.31 -20.91 -20.84
C THR A 135 -9.78 -20.75 -19.43
N ALA A 136 -9.98 -21.74 -18.55
CA ALA A 136 -9.51 -21.74 -17.18
C ALA A 136 -7.97 -21.63 -17.16
N VAL A 137 -7.48 -20.41 -17.14
CA VAL A 137 -6.06 -20.11 -16.96
C VAL A 137 -5.77 -20.33 -15.49
N ASP A 138 -4.78 -21.14 -15.21
CA ASP A 138 -4.13 -21.25 -13.91
C ASP A 138 -3.86 -19.82 -13.40
N ARG A 139 -4.73 -19.34 -12.52
CA ARG A 139 -4.59 -18.00 -11.94
C ARG A 139 -3.46 -18.09 -10.95
N GLY A 140 -2.31 -17.53 -11.31
CA GLY A 140 -1.20 -17.39 -10.38
C GLY A 140 -1.64 -16.81 -9.02
N PRO A 141 -0.76 -16.82 -8.01
CA PRO A 141 -1.11 -16.46 -6.64
C PRO A 141 -1.75 -15.06 -6.59
N ARG A 142 -2.80 -14.92 -5.78
CA ARG A 142 -3.47 -13.65 -5.50
C ARG A 142 -2.68 -12.91 -4.43
N ILE A 143 -2.03 -11.83 -4.81
CA ILE A 143 -1.07 -11.09 -3.97
C ILE A 143 -1.63 -9.72 -3.64
N GLY A 144 -1.78 -9.43 -2.34
CA GLY A 144 -2.05 -8.09 -1.84
C GLY A 144 -0.78 -7.37 -1.42
N GLU A 145 -0.86 -6.06 -1.25
CA GLU A 145 0.30 -5.24 -0.89
C GLU A 145 -0.02 -4.29 0.26
N ILE A 146 0.89 -4.17 1.22
CA ILE A 146 0.92 -3.08 2.20
C ILE A 146 1.92 -2.04 1.70
N THR A 147 1.45 -0.82 1.44
CA THR A 147 2.29 0.26 0.91
C THR A 147 2.85 1.16 2.01
N HIS A 148 2.05 1.45 3.03
CA HIS A 148 2.45 2.34 4.12
C HIS A 148 1.92 1.84 5.46
N VAL A 149 2.78 1.79 6.48
CA VAL A 149 2.41 1.61 7.88
C VAL A 149 3.01 2.76 8.67
N LEU A 150 2.19 3.64 9.18
CA LEU A 150 2.60 4.87 9.83
C LEU A 150 2.05 4.90 11.26
N VAL A 151 2.90 5.20 12.21
CA VAL A 151 2.52 5.40 13.62
C VAL A 151 3.15 6.70 14.10
N ARG A 152 2.40 7.50 14.86
CA ARG A 152 2.94 8.71 15.48
C ARG A 152 4.21 8.37 16.26
N PRO A 153 5.32 9.11 16.10
CA PRO A 153 6.57 8.82 16.78
C PRO A 153 6.41 8.64 18.30
N GLU A 154 5.56 9.44 18.92
CA GLU A 154 5.29 9.41 20.38
C GLU A 154 4.48 8.17 20.81
N ARG A 155 3.90 7.45 19.88
CA ARG A 155 3.06 6.25 20.09
C ARG A 155 3.68 4.98 19.50
N GLN A 156 4.93 5.05 19.05
CA GLN A 156 5.68 3.88 18.61
C GLN A 156 6.04 2.98 19.82
N GLY A 157 6.23 1.69 19.55
CA GLY A 157 6.51 0.70 20.61
C GLY A 157 5.27 0.27 21.43
N LEU A 158 4.12 0.95 21.30
CA LEU A 158 2.88 0.65 22.05
C LEU A 158 1.94 -0.33 21.30
N GLY A 159 2.40 -0.96 20.24
CA GLY A 159 1.66 -2.00 19.50
C GLY A 159 0.76 -1.51 18.37
N ALA A 160 0.60 -0.20 18.14
CA ALA A 160 -0.27 0.34 17.09
C ALA A 160 0.07 -0.20 15.68
N GLY A 161 1.36 -0.26 15.32
CA GLY A 161 1.79 -0.84 14.05
C GLY A 161 1.44 -2.32 13.93
N ARG A 162 1.62 -3.08 15.03
CA ARG A 162 1.29 -4.51 15.06
C ARG A 162 -0.20 -4.76 14.78
N VAL A 163 -1.10 -4.06 15.47
CA VAL A 163 -2.54 -4.27 15.30
C VAL A 163 -3.01 -3.83 13.91
N LEU A 164 -2.42 -2.77 13.32
CA LEU A 164 -2.68 -2.36 11.95
C LEU A 164 -2.29 -3.45 10.94
N VAL A 165 -1.08 -3.98 11.04
CA VAL A 165 -0.60 -5.04 10.14
C VAL A 165 -1.44 -6.30 10.28
N LEU A 166 -1.77 -6.74 11.52
CA LEU A 166 -2.62 -7.91 11.73
C LEU A 166 -4.02 -7.73 11.15
N ALA A 167 -4.62 -6.53 11.28
CA ALA A 167 -5.92 -6.22 10.69
C ALA A 167 -5.86 -6.21 9.14
N ALA A 168 -4.76 -5.76 8.55
CA ALA A 168 -4.57 -5.82 7.10
C ALA A 168 -4.43 -7.28 6.60
N LEU A 169 -3.70 -8.13 7.33
CA LEU A 169 -3.60 -9.56 7.02
C LEU A 169 -4.96 -10.25 7.11
N GLU A 170 -5.81 -9.86 8.07
CA GLU A 170 -7.16 -10.40 8.19
C GLU A 170 -8.05 -9.99 7.00
N GLN A 171 -7.95 -8.74 6.53
CA GLN A 171 -8.62 -8.32 5.31
C GLN A 171 -8.13 -9.08 4.09
N GLY A 172 -6.82 -9.36 4.01
CA GLY A 172 -6.25 -10.20 2.96
C GLY A 172 -6.82 -11.62 2.97
N ARG A 173 -6.96 -12.23 4.16
CA ARG A 173 -7.61 -13.55 4.30
C ARG A 173 -9.08 -13.52 3.86
N GLY A 174 -9.82 -12.51 4.32
CA GLY A 174 -11.22 -12.33 3.94
C GLY A 174 -11.43 -12.10 2.44
N ALA A 175 -10.40 -11.64 1.74
CA ALA A 175 -10.38 -11.47 0.29
C ALA A 175 -9.81 -12.68 -0.46
N ASP A 176 -9.55 -13.81 0.21
CA ASP A 176 -8.95 -15.02 -0.36
C ASP A 176 -7.59 -14.79 -1.05
N LEU A 177 -6.76 -13.92 -0.50
CA LEU A 177 -5.39 -13.76 -0.97
C LEU A 177 -4.53 -14.96 -0.55
N ASP A 178 -3.57 -15.32 -1.37
CA ASP A 178 -2.58 -16.35 -1.06
C ASP A 178 -1.45 -15.77 -0.22
N GLU A 179 -1.04 -14.53 -0.52
CA GLU A 179 0.00 -13.83 0.21
C GLU A 179 -0.19 -12.31 0.24
N MET A 180 0.50 -11.67 1.17
CA MET A 180 0.69 -10.22 1.17
C MET A 180 2.17 -9.88 1.09
N VAL A 181 2.49 -8.79 0.40
CA VAL A 181 3.85 -8.29 0.27
C VAL A 181 3.96 -6.85 0.79
N LEU A 182 5.16 -6.46 1.16
CA LEU A 182 5.52 -5.08 1.43
C LEU A 182 7.00 -4.85 1.09
N VAL A 183 7.37 -3.59 0.97
CA VAL A 183 8.77 -3.17 0.91
C VAL A 183 9.05 -2.16 2.02
N THR A 184 10.21 -2.22 2.63
CA THR A 184 10.65 -1.30 3.69
C THR A 184 12.11 -0.94 3.52
N PRO A 185 12.56 0.25 3.94
CA PRO A 185 13.97 0.55 4.01
C PRO A 185 14.75 -0.52 4.79
N PRO A 186 16.03 -0.74 4.49
CA PRO A 186 16.82 -1.82 5.08
C PRO A 186 17.27 -1.55 6.53
N ASP A 187 16.50 -0.75 7.30
CA ASP A 187 16.82 -0.49 8.69
C ASP A 187 16.47 -1.69 9.60
N GLN A 188 17.26 -1.85 10.66
CA GLN A 188 17.12 -3.00 11.58
C GLN A 188 15.80 -2.98 12.37
N ALA A 189 15.26 -1.80 12.66
CA ALA A 189 14.02 -1.68 13.45
C ALA A 189 12.82 -2.18 12.67
N ALA A 190 12.69 -1.80 11.40
CA ALA A 190 11.65 -2.27 10.49
C ALA A 190 11.79 -3.77 10.21
N ARG A 191 13.02 -4.25 9.94
CA ARG A 191 13.29 -5.68 9.72
C ARG A 191 12.85 -6.52 10.92
N GLY A 192 13.33 -6.22 12.11
CA GLY A 192 12.96 -6.95 13.33
C GLY A 192 11.47 -6.86 13.66
N PHE A 193 10.79 -5.77 13.29
CA PHE A 193 9.36 -5.64 13.47
C PHE A 193 8.59 -6.62 12.59
N TYR A 194 8.85 -6.69 11.28
CA TYR A 194 8.14 -7.58 10.36
C TYR A 194 8.49 -9.05 10.60
N GLU A 195 9.74 -9.39 10.86
CA GLU A 195 10.18 -10.75 11.16
C GLU A 195 9.49 -11.32 12.42
N ARG A 196 9.35 -10.51 13.49
CA ARG A 196 8.58 -10.91 14.68
C ARG A 196 7.09 -11.12 14.42
N LEU A 197 6.55 -10.55 13.36
CA LEU A 197 5.17 -10.76 12.93
C LEU A 197 5.02 -11.96 11.99
N GLY A 198 6.10 -12.66 11.68
CA GLY A 198 6.10 -13.84 10.80
C GLY A 198 6.25 -13.52 9.31
N TRP A 199 6.65 -12.30 8.96
CA TRP A 199 6.99 -11.96 7.59
C TRP A 199 8.35 -12.55 7.22
N ILE A 200 8.49 -12.97 5.98
CA ILE A 200 9.69 -13.62 5.44
C ILE A 200 10.35 -12.63 4.47
N ALA A 201 11.64 -12.36 4.67
CA ALA A 201 12.41 -11.57 3.72
C ALA A 201 12.49 -12.30 2.37
N ASP A 202 12.17 -11.60 1.29
CA ASP A 202 12.04 -12.13 -0.07
C ASP A 202 12.93 -11.37 -1.07
N GLY A 203 14.10 -10.95 -0.60
CA GLY A 203 15.13 -10.31 -1.39
C GLY A 203 15.17 -8.78 -1.28
N ASP A 204 16.24 -8.24 -1.83
CA ASP A 204 16.47 -6.80 -1.88
C ASP A 204 15.92 -6.22 -3.18
N VAL A 205 15.37 -5.02 -3.11
CA VAL A 205 14.80 -4.29 -4.24
C VAL A 205 15.37 -2.89 -4.27
N THR A 206 16.05 -2.54 -5.34
CA THR A 206 16.49 -1.16 -5.54
C THR A 206 15.40 -0.38 -6.26
N SER A 207 14.97 0.74 -5.67
CA SER A 207 14.03 1.64 -6.30
C SER A 207 14.65 2.25 -7.57
N ARG A 208 13.83 2.79 -8.44
CA ARG A 208 14.34 3.44 -9.65
C ARG A 208 15.05 4.76 -9.37
N SER A 209 14.94 5.31 -8.17
CA SER A 209 15.71 6.45 -7.66
C SER A 209 17.05 6.03 -7.04
N GLY A 210 17.34 4.73 -6.98
CA GLY A 210 18.59 4.19 -6.42
C GLY A 210 18.54 3.93 -4.92
N GLU A 211 17.36 4.02 -4.30
CA GLU A 211 17.18 3.68 -2.88
C GLU A 211 16.99 2.18 -2.71
N ASP A 212 17.62 1.58 -1.72
CA ASP A 212 17.50 0.17 -1.43
C ASP A 212 16.37 -0.11 -0.46
N PHE A 213 15.65 -1.20 -0.70
CA PHE A 213 14.55 -1.70 0.12
C PHE A 213 14.68 -3.22 0.28
N VAL A 214 14.12 -3.74 1.35
CA VAL A 214 13.92 -5.18 1.53
C VAL A 214 12.46 -5.48 1.27
N ARG A 215 12.21 -6.45 0.41
CA ARG A 215 10.89 -7.00 0.18
C ARG A 215 10.60 -8.07 1.22
N TYR A 216 9.38 -8.03 1.75
CA TYR A 216 8.85 -9.03 2.65
C TYR A 216 7.58 -9.63 2.08
N ARG A 217 7.35 -10.92 2.36
CA ARG A 217 6.10 -11.62 2.07
C ARG A 217 5.53 -12.30 3.31
N TYR A 218 4.22 -12.39 3.36
CA TYR A 218 3.48 -13.11 4.39
C TYR A 218 2.50 -14.08 3.72
N LEU A 219 2.64 -15.38 3.96
CA LEU A 219 1.74 -16.40 3.41
C LEU A 219 0.45 -16.43 4.22
N LEU A 220 -0.67 -16.12 3.58
CA LEU A 220 -2.00 -16.08 4.20
C LEU A 220 -2.66 -17.46 4.24
N ARG A 221 -2.49 -18.23 3.16
CA ARG A 221 -2.87 -19.64 3.12
C ARG A 221 -1.68 -20.45 3.56
N ARG A 222 -1.82 -21.18 4.66
CA ARG A 222 -0.91 -22.32 4.93
C ARG A 222 -1.26 -23.34 3.86
N GLY A 223 -0.45 -23.46 2.83
CA GLY A 223 -0.55 -24.54 1.87
C GLY A 223 -0.57 -25.85 2.64
N ASN A 224 -1.57 -26.68 2.41
CA ASN A 224 -1.46 -28.09 2.72
C ASN A 224 -0.22 -28.56 1.94
N PRO A 225 0.80 -29.17 2.57
CA PRO A 225 1.99 -29.64 1.84
C PRO A 225 1.51 -30.60 0.75
N PRO A 226 1.99 -30.50 -0.48
CA PRO A 226 1.62 -31.43 -1.52
C PRO A 226 2.08 -32.84 -1.11
N GLY A 227 1.13 -33.76 -0.92
CA GLY A 227 1.40 -35.18 -0.86
C GLY A 227 1.82 -35.74 0.49
N GLY A 228 0.88 -35.78 1.44
CA GLY A 228 0.83 -36.90 2.39
C GLY A 228 0.14 -38.07 1.68
N GLY A 229 0.89 -38.90 0.97
CA GLY A 229 0.37 -40.17 0.46
C GLY A 229 -0.17 -41.00 1.62
N ASP A 230 -1.38 -41.52 1.48
CA ASP A 230 -1.94 -42.52 2.40
C ASP A 230 -0.93 -43.65 2.63
N PRO A 231 -0.69 -44.05 3.88
CA PRO A 231 0.08 -45.24 4.15
C PRO A 231 -0.62 -46.47 3.57
N PRO A 232 0.08 -47.43 2.94
CA PRO A 232 -0.55 -48.64 2.43
C PRO A 232 -1.17 -49.39 3.59
N GLY A 233 -2.46 -49.71 3.45
CA GLY A 233 -3.21 -50.50 4.40
C GLY A 233 -2.58 -51.89 4.63
N PRO A 234 -2.77 -52.49 5.82
CA PRO A 234 -2.20 -53.79 6.17
C PRO A 234 -2.79 -54.87 5.31
N ARG A 235 -1.92 -55.76 4.80
CA ARG A 235 -2.30 -57.02 4.17
C ARG A 235 -2.58 -58.08 5.23
#